data_a6a2455a549736136dd24f0bd89ff3e8
#
_entry.id   a6a2455a549736136dd24f0bd89ff3e8
#
_cell.length_a   1.000
_cell.length_b   1.000
_cell.length_c   1.000
_cell.angle_alpha   90.00
_cell.angle_beta   90.00
_cell.angle_gamma   90.00
#
_symmetry.space_group_name_H-M   'P 1'
#
loop_
_entity.id
_entity.type
_entity.pdbx_description
1 polymer ?
#
loop_
_entity_poly.entity_id
_entity_poly.type
_entity_poly.pdbx_seq_one_letter_code
_entity_poly.pdbx_strand_id
1 'polypeptide(L)'
;HLNKLNNFNSATFTADQQRLQEIGRVFNNDWNTNKNIALPDQRLSLSATKKFNIGIIPVNCISGINYSNTNQFNNITRKNYQVYNFAEDKSIEDFDFNDKQYTNSVKASILSNWAFLLSPNHKIEFRNVFNQTGQTRTVLRNGIEYYSNQILRSSEYRYLSRSTYSGQLGGMHSFKNDSAKLNWTLGYSIANRNEPDIRRLTTIKNQDPLSPYYGQYELGIGAAASPKYAGRIFLDLNEQIIMSSMNFERKYKFNDWRPEFKAGYYVEQKTRTFSARLLGYMKSSDQTNLNFYLPADSIFTAANINNTTGIKISESSNPSDSYDAGNFLGAGYVAFKLPITMSFYIYTGVRVENNIQTLDSYKSDNPSVPVNYKNDEFNFFPSANLNYELNEKNTLRLGYGRTINRPEFREIAPFVFYDFEQNAAYSGNPEIKNATIHNFDFRYEFYPTKAEMFSFGVFYKQFINPIELKYINTGSG
;
A
#
# COMPACT_ATOMS: atom_id res chain seq x y z
N HIS A 1 7.54 25.22 0.21
CA HIS A 1 7.51 26.04 -0.99
C HIS A 1 6.54 25.51 -2.05
N LEU A 2 6.50 24.20 -2.30
CA LEU A 2 5.62 23.58 -3.30
C LEU A 2 4.13 23.77 -3.00
N ASN A 3 3.69 23.77 -1.75
CA ASN A 3 2.30 23.97 -1.35
C ASN A 3 1.70 25.36 -1.71
N LYS A 4 2.53 26.30 -2.16
CA LYS A 4 2.10 27.63 -2.60
C LYS A 4 1.94 27.75 -4.12
N LEU A 5 2.22 26.67 -4.84
CA LEU A 5 2.14 26.62 -6.29
C LEU A 5 0.81 25.98 -6.67
N ASN A 6 -0.18 26.80 -6.98
CA ASN A 6 -1.45 26.33 -7.52
C ASN A 6 -1.30 26.18 -9.04
N ASN A 7 -1.44 24.94 -9.56
CA ASN A 7 -1.60 24.60 -10.98
C ASN A 7 -0.63 25.30 -11.97
N PHE A 8 0.59 24.75 -12.09
CA PHE A 8 1.57 25.18 -13.11
C PHE A 8 1.46 24.44 -14.45
N ASN A 9 0.34 23.83 -14.76
CA ASN A 9 0.14 23.04 -15.98
C ASN A 9 0.28 23.81 -17.29
N SER A 10 0.32 25.11 -17.25
CA SER A 10 0.61 25.94 -18.39
C SER A 10 1.42 27.12 -17.92
N ALA A 11 2.72 26.99 -17.93
CA ALA A 11 3.62 28.13 -17.78
C ALA A 11 3.47 29.09 -18.98
N THR A 12 2.25 29.47 -19.29
CA THR A 12 1.92 30.53 -20.29
C THR A 12 2.18 31.91 -19.75
N PHE A 13 2.29 32.06 -18.42
CA PHE A 13 2.57 33.35 -17.79
C PHE A 13 4.06 33.47 -17.42
N THR A 14 4.68 34.55 -17.88
CA THR A 14 6.10 34.87 -17.67
C THR A 14 6.51 34.76 -16.17
N ALA A 15 5.63 35.23 -15.27
CA ALA A 15 5.86 35.18 -13.82
C ALA A 15 5.96 33.71 -13.28
N ASP A 16 5.13 32.81 -13.78
CA ASP A 16 5.14 31.41 -13.34
C ASP A 16 6.37 30.68 -13.87
N GLN A 17 6.82 31.00 -15.09
CA GLN A 17 8.04 30.46 -15.65
C GLN A 17 9.27 30.89 -14.87
N GLN A 18 9.36 32.17 -14.46
CA GLN A 18 10.43 32.68 -13.62
C GLN A 18 10.44 31.97 -12.27
N ARG A 19 9.28 31.78 -11.67
CA ARG A 19 9.15 31.10 -10.39
C ARG A 19 9.55 29.61 -10.45
N LEU A 20 9.17 28.91 -11.53
CA LEU A 20 9.61 27.52 -11.77
C LEU A 20 11.13 27.45 -11.94
N GLN A 21 11.74 28.42 -12.63
CA GLN A 21 13.18 28.52 -12.76
C GLN A 21 13.87 28.70 -11.40
N GLU A 22 13.37 29.60 -10.56
CA GLU A 22 13.88 29.82 -9.20
C GLU A 22 13.79 28.54 -8.36
N ILE A 23 12.65 27.85 -8.40
CA ILE A 23 12.45 26.57 -7.72
C ILE A 23 13.42 25.53 -8.23
N GLY A 24 13.59 25.42 -9.55
CA GLY A 24 14.54 24.47 -10.16
C GLY A 24 15.98 24.70 -9.70
N ARG A 25 16.36 25.95 -9.48
CA ARG A 25 17.71 26.33 -8.98
C ARG A 25 17.91 26.05 -7.49
N VAL A 26 16.84 26.11 -6.68
CA VAL A 26 16.87 25.88 -5.24
C VAL A 26 16.79 24.39 -4.89
N PHE A 27 16.30 23.55 -5.79
CA PHE A 27 16.32 22.12 -5.57
C PHE A 27 17.73 21.58 -5.34
N ASN A 28 17.85 20.53 -4.53
CA ASN A 28 19.05 19.74 -4.48
C ASN A 28 19.27 19.06 -5.84
N ASN A 29 20.19 19.59 -6.64
CA ASN A 29 20.52 19.10 -7.97
C ASN A 29 21.76 18.19 -7.98
N ASP A 30 22.13 17.62 -6.84
CA ASP A 30 23.12 16.55 -6.75
C ASP A 30 22.47 15.22 -7.19
N TRP A 31 22.92 14.70 -8.32
CA TRP A 31 22.47 13.46 -8.94
C TRP A 31 23.47 12.32 -8.78
N ASN A 32 24.53 12.55 -8.02
CA ASN A 32 25.58 11.56 -7.78
C ASN A 32 25.24 10.60 -6.65
N THR A 33 25.89 9.46 -6.67
CA THR A 33 25.86 8.49 -5.57
C THR A 33 27.19 8.47 -4.85
N ASN A 34 27.13 8.57 -3.53
CA ASN A 34 28.30 8.37 -2.67
C ASN A 34 28.30 6.94 -2.12
N LYS A 35 29.43 6.25 -2.21
CA LYS A 35 29.59 4.92 -1.64
C LYS A 35 30.01 5.05 -0.19
N ASN A 36 29.21 4.49 0.71
CA ASN A 36 29.52 4.41 2.13
C ASN A 36 29.54 2.94 2.57
N ILE A 37 30.36 2.63 3.57
CA ILE A 37 30.36 1.33 4.22
C ILE A 37 29.12 1.28 5.11
N ALA A 38 28.26 0.28 4.89
CA ALA A 38 27.09 0.05 5.73
C ALA A 38 27.53 -0.43 7.12
N LEU A 39 26.99 0.20 8.16
CA LEU A 39 27.14 -0.31 9.52
C LEU A 39 26.33 -1.61 9.67
N PRO A 40 26.69 -2.49 10.61
CA PRO A 40 25.88 -3.64 10.95
C PRO A 40 24.45 -3.24 11.31
N ASP A 41 23.50 -4.12 11.02
CA ASP A 41 22.10 -3.94 11.40
C ASP A 41 21.97 -3.72 12.90
N GLN A 42 21.23 -2.69 13.27
CA GLN A 42 20.98 -2.33 14.66
C GLN A 42 19.54 -2.65 15.01
N ARG A 43 19.34 -3.33 16.13
CA ARG A 43 18.01 -3.62 16.66
C ARG A 43 18.04 -3.45 18.17
N LEU A 44 17.21 -2.54 18.67
CA LEU A 44 17.04 -2.29 20.09
C LEU A 44 15.56 -2.49 20.43
N SER A 45 15.31 -3.29 21.47
CA SER A 45 13.97 -3.49 22.00
C SER A 45 14.02 -3.34 23.52
N LEU A 46 13.22 -2.42 24.03
CA LEU A 46 13.04 -2.21 25.46
C LEU A 46 11.57 -2.38 25.79
N SER A 47 11.25 -3.22 26.76
CA SER A 47 9.87 -3.39 27.23
C SER A 47 9.82 -3.42 28.76
N ALA A 48 8.73 -2.87 29.27
CA ALA A 48 8.44 -2.84 30.70
C ALA A 48 6.99 -3.27 30.93
N THR A 49 6.81 -4.10 31.94
CA THR A 49 5.48 -4.50 32.43
C THR A 49 5.40 -4.16 33.90
N LYS A 50 4.34 -3.46 34.29
CA LYS A 50 4.11 -3.09 35.70
C LYS A 50 2.67 -3.35 36.07
N LYS A 51 2.50 -3.88 37.27
CA LYS A 51 1.20 -4.02 37.95
C LYS A 51 1.22 -3.10 39.18
N PHE A 52 0.18 -2.31 39.37
CA PHE A 52 0.02 -1.42 40.48
C PHE A 52 -1.47 -1.11 40.70
N ASN A 53 -1.80 -0.40 41.74
CA ASN A 53 -3.18 -0.01 42.03
C ASN A 53 -3.34 1.52 41.91
N ILE A 54 -4.45 1.95 41.31
CA ILE A 54 -4.93 3.34 41.37
C ILE A 54 -6.15 3.33 42.28
N GLY A 55 -5.97 3.77 43.55
CA GLY A 55 -6.95 3.53 44.59
C GLY A 55 -7.18 2.02 44.80
N ILE A 56 -8.40 1.58 44.60
CA ILE A 56 -8.80 0.16 44.73
C ILE A 56 -8.72 -0.61 43.39
N ILE A 57 -8.42 0.07 42.28
CA ILE A 57 -8.44 -0.52 40.94
C ILE A 57 -7.04 -1.07 40.59
N PRO A 58 -6.88 -2.39 40.41
CA PRO A 58 -5.65 -2.97 39.88
C PRO A 58 -5.45 -2.54 38.41
N VAL A 59 -4.26 -2.10 38.11
CA VAL A 59 -3.86 -1.65 36.77
C VAL A 59 -2.65 -2.46 36.26
N ASN A 60 -2.75 -3.00 35.06
CA ASN A 60 -1.64 -3.62 34.36
C ASN A 60 -1.22 -2.71 33.21
N CYS A 61 0.05 -2.34 33.14
CA CYS A 61 0.63 -1.58 32.05
C CYS A 61 1.72 -2.39 31.37
N ILE A 62 1.70 -2.43 30.04
CA ILE A 62 2.76 -2.97 29.19
C ILE A 62 3.17 -1.86 28.23
N SER A 63 4.44 -1.46 28.28
CA SER A 63 4.99 -0.46 27.36
C SER A 63 6.26 -0.98 26.73
N GLY A 64 6.49 -0.62 25.47
CA GLY A 64 7.68 -1.02 24.75
C GLY A 64 8.09 -0.01 23.71
N ILE A 65 9.40 0.07 23.47
CA ILE A 65 10.01 0.86 22.41
C ILE A 65 10.86 -0.09 21.59
N ASN A 66 10.70 -0.07 20.28
CA ASN A 66 11.52 -0.80 19.35
C ASN A 66 12.17 0.17 18.36
N TYR A 67 13.43 -0.02 18.10
CA TYR A 67 14.19 0.69 17.08
C TYR A 67 14.94 -0.33 16.22
N SER A 68 14.94 -0.12 14.92
CA SER A 68 15.81 -0.88 14.01
C SER A 68 16.34 0.01 12.89
N ASN A 69 17.59 -0.22 12.53
CA ASN A 69 18.24 0.36 11.37
C ASN A 69 18.89 -0.78 10.59
N THR A 70 18.44 -0.99 9.35
CA THR A 70 18.88 -2.12 8.53
C THR A 70 19.33 -1.64 7.16
N ASN A 71 20.39 -2.26 6.64
CA ASN A 71 20.93 -1.99 5.32
C ASN A 71 20.82 -3.24 4.46
N GLN A 72 20.36 -3.07 3.23
CA GLN A 72 20.17 -4.17 2.28
C GLN A 72 20.71 -3.79 0.92
N PHE A 73 21.42 -4.72 0.30
CA PHE A 73 21.83 -4.66 -1.10
C PHE A 73 21.25 -5.83 -1.86
N ASN A 74 20.63 -5.55 -3.01
CA ASN A 74 20.11 -6.57 -3.93
C ASN A 74 20.65 -6.29 -5.33
N ASN A 75 21.06 -7.35 -6.01
CA ASN A 75 21.32 -7.34 -7.45
C ASN A 75 20.16 -8.09 -8.11
N ILE A 76 19.37 -7.39 -8.93
CA ILE A 76 18.09 -7.87 -9.43
C ILE A 76 18.11 -7.84 -10.95
N THR A 77 17.90 -8.98 -11.59
CA THR A 77 17.64 -9.05 -13.04
C THR A 77 16.13 -8.90 -13.25
N ARG A 78 15.74 -7.96 -14.12
CA ARG A 78 14.35 -7.71 -14.48
C ARG A 78 14.21 -7.90 -15.98
N LYS A 79 13.33 -8.81 -16.36
CA LYS A 79 12.98 -9.07 -17.75
C LYS A 79 11.47 -9.03 -17.91
N ASN A 80 11.01 -8.51 -19.02
CA ASN A 80 9.64 -8.61 -19.45
C ASN A 80 9.58 -9.08 -20.89
N TYR A 81 8.48 -9.72 -21.23
CA TYR A 81 8.26 -10.29 -22.55
C TYR A 81 6.92 -9.79 -23.10
N GLN A 82 6.91 -9.50 -24.38
CA GLN A 82 5.70 -9.23 -25.14
C GLN A 82 4.94 -10.53 -25.44
N VAL A 83 4.04 -10.47 -26.41
CA VAL A 83 3.32 -11.65 -26.88
C VAL A 83 4.31 -12.66 -27.48
N TYR A 84 4.07 -13.96 -27.20
CA TYR A 84 4.83 -15.05 -27.75
C TYR A 84 4.70 -15.08 -29.30
N ASN A 85 5.83 -15.12 -30.01
CA ASN A 85 5.87 -15.23 -31.46
C ASN A 85 5.84 -16.71 -31.87
N PHE A 86 4.66 -17.19 -32.23
CA PHE A 86 4.46 -18.58 -32.65
C PHE A 86 5.21 -18.94 -33.96
N ALA A 87 5.48 -17.97 -34.85
CA ALA A 87 6.18 -18.22 -36.12
C ALA A 87 7.67 -18.48 -35.90
N GLU A 88 8.26 -17.86 -34.90
CA GLU A 88 9.69 -17.99 -34.58
C GLU A 88 9.93 -18.88 -33.34
N ASP A 89 8.86 -19.43 -32.75
CA ASP A 89 8.87 -20.26 -31.53
C ASP A 89 9.68 -19.64 -30.40
N LYS A 90 9.48 -18.32 -30.17
CA LYS A 90 10.19 -17.58 -29.15
C LYS A 90 9.37 -16.45 -28.52
N SER A 91 9.70 -16.11 -27.27
CA SER A 91 9.23 -14.89 -26.64
C SER A 91 10.05 -13.69 -27.12
N ILE A 92 9.36 -12.57 -27.40
CA ILE A 92 9.99 -11.30 -27.73
C ILE A 92 10.24 -10.56 -26.43
N GLU A 93 11.51 -10.29 -26.12
CA GLU A 93 11.86 -9.50 -24.92
C GLU A 93 11.43 -8.04 -25.12
N ASP A 94 10.83 -7.47 -24.09
CA ASP A 94 10.45 -6.05 -24.01
C ASP A 94 11.60 -5.23 -23.43
N PHE A 95 12.17 -5.72 -22.33
CA PHE A 95 13.39 -5.18 -21.75
C PHE A 95 14.19 -6.23 -20.97
N ASP A 96 15.51 -5.97 -20.83
CA ASP A 96 16.42 -6.71 -19.98
C ASP A 96 17.26 -5.72 -19.15
N PHE A 97 16.96 -5.64 -17.86
CA PHE A 97 17.59 -4.72 -16.92
C PHE A 97 18.30 -5.45 -15.80
N ASN A 98 19.44 -4.89 -15.39
CA ASN A 98 20.15 -5.25 -14.16
C ASN A 98 20.12 -4.07 -13.20
N ASP A 99 19.46 -4.26 -12.06
CA ASP A 99 19.27 -3.26 -11.02
C ASP A 99 20.17 -3.56 -9.81
N LYS A 100 21.01 -2.60 -9.44
CA LYS A 100 21.70 -2.58 -8.13
C LYS A 100 20.88 -1.73 -7.19
N GLN A 101 20.21 -2.37 -6.24
CA GLN A 101 19.31 -1.71 -5.28
C GLN A 101 19.96 -1.65 -3.90
N TYR A 102 20.07 -0.45 -3.37
CA TYR A 102 20.56 -0.16 -2.03
C TYR A 102 19.41 0.42 -1.19
N THR A 103 19.12 -0.22 -0.07
CA THR A 103 18.02 0.20 0.80
C THR A 103 18.53 0.36 2.24
N ASN A 104 18.29 1.52 2.83
CA ASN A 104 18.42 1.71 4.28
C ASN A 104 17.02 1.93 4.85
N SER A 105 16.68 1.21 5.91
CA SER A 105 15.37 1.30 6.56
C SER A 105 15.54 1.51 8.06
N VAL A 106 15.07 2.66 8.53
CA VAL A 106 14.99 2.99 9.95
C VAL A 106 13.53 2.88 10.40
N LYS A 107 13.29 2.11 11.45
CA LYS A 107 11.95 1.93 12.04
C LYS A 107 12.02 2.21 13.53
N ALA A 108 11.06 2.98 14.01
CA ALA A 108 10.83 3.19 15.43
C ALA A 108 9.35 2.90 15.75
N SER A 109 9.11 2.19 16.84
CA SER A 109 7.74 1.94 17.31
C SER A 109 7.64 2.10 18.83
N ILE A 110 6.49 2.61 19.26
CA ILE A 110 6.15 2.76 20.67
C ILE A 110 4.80 2.07 20.88
N LEU A 111 4.77 1.19 21.84
CA LEU A 111 3.57 0.50 22.31
C LEU A 111 3.30 0.93 23.76
N SER A 112 2.05 1.24 24.12
CA SER A 112 1.66 1.48 25.51
C SER A 112 0.21 1.04 25.71
N ASN A 113 0.05 -0.09 26.42
CA ASN A 113 -1.25 -0.71 26.70
C ASN A 113 -1.52 -0.73 28.18
N TRP A 114 -2.72 -0.35 28.56
CA TRP A 114 -3.18 -0.24 29.91
C TRP A 114 -4.45 -1.05 30.10
N ALA A 115 -4.52 -1.85 31.15
CA ALA A 115 -5.70 -2.62 31.49
C ALA A 115 -6.09 -2.32 32.93
N PHE A 116 -7.31 -1.83 33.11
CA PHE A 116 -7.93 -1.48 34.38
C PHE A 116 -8.92 -2.57 34.76
N LEU A 117 -8.67 -3.26 35.86
CA LEU A 117 -9.51 -4.34 36.38
C LEU A 117 -10.51 -3.75 37.35
N LEU A 118 -11.66 -3.28 36.82
CA LEU A 118 -12.69 -2.64 37.66
C LEU A 118 -13.30 -3.63 38.67
N SER A 119 -13.39 -4.91 38.30
CA SER A 119 -13.76 -6.04 39.11
C SER A 119 -13.25 -7.33 38.46
N PRO A 120 -13.37 -8.52 39.09
CA PRO A 120 -13.00 -9.79 38.47
C PRO A 120 -13.68 -10.03 37.11
N ASN A 121 -14.85 -9.42 36.91
CA ASN A 121 -15.70 -9.63 35.74
C ASN A 121 -15.72 -8.44 34.75
N HIS A 122 -15.08 -7.32 35.09
CA HIS A 122 -15.16 -6.08 34.33
C HIS A 122 -13.76 -5.50 34.13
N LYS A 123 -13.34 -5.39 32.86
CA LYS A 123 -12.05 -4.85 32.47
C LYS A 123 -12.22 -3.77 31.41
N ILE A 124 -11.48 -2.67 31.53
CA ILE A 124 -11.32 -1.66 30.47
C ILE A 124 -9.86 -1.67 30.02
N GLU A 125 -9.64 -1.57 28.74
CA GLU A 125 -8.31 -1.55 28.13
C GLU A 125 -8.13 -0.29 27.28
N PHE A 126 -6.98 0.34 27.42
CA PHE A 126 -6.52 1.39 26.51
C PHE A 126 -5.25 0.91 25.82
N ARG A 127 -5.32 0.72 24.51
CA ARG A 127 -4.25 0.17 23.68
C ARG A 127 -3.77 1.23 22.70
N ASN A 128 -2.46 1.42 22.65
CA ASN A 128 -1.85 2.40 21.76
C ASN A 128 -0.61 1.84 21.10
N VAL A 129 -0.49 2.07 19.81
CA VAL A 129 0.71 1.80 19.05
C VAL A 129 0.99 2.96 18.09
N PHE A 130 2.24 3.39 18.08
CA PHE A 130 2.77 4.33 17.10
C PHE A 130 3.95 3.70 16.39
N ASN A 131 3.99 3.82 15.08
CA ASN A 131 5.11 3.37 14.24
C ASN A 131 5.55 4.51 13.32
N GLN A 132 6.86 4.67 13.18
CA GLN A 132 7.50 5.52 12.20
C GLN A 132 8.49 4.70 11.40
N THR A 133 8.41 4.79 10.08
CA THR A 133 9.38 4.19 9.15
C THR A 133 9.94 5.29 8.27
N GLY A 134 11.25 5.41 8.22
CA GLY A 134 12.00 6.15 7.21
C GLY A 134 12.78 5.16 6.34
N GLN A 135 12.65 5.24 5.03
CA GLN A 135 13.36 4.35 4.11
C GLN A 135 13.97 5.17 2.98
N THR A 136 15.28 5.06 2.81
CA THR A 136 15.96 5.51 1.60
C THR A 136 16.19 4.33 0.68
N ARG A 137 15.94 4.52 -0.61
CA ARG A 137 16.22 3.53 -1.65
C ARG A 137 16.90 4.19 -2.82
N THR A 138 18.02 3.63 -3.23
CA THR A 138 18.74 4.00 -4.46
C THR A 138 18.77 2.80 -5.37
N VAL A 139 18.28 2.96 -6.61
CA VAL A 139 18.36 1.93 -7.65
C VAL A 139 19.23 2.46 -8.78
N LEU A 140 20.24 1.68 -9.15
CA LEU A 140 21.09 1.94 -10.31
C LEU A 140 20.84 0.84 -11.34
N ARG A 141 20.17 1.20 -12.42
CA ARG A 141 19.75 0.31 -13.52
C ARG A 141 20.69 0.44 -14.71
N ASN A 142 21.02 -0.70 -15.30
CA ASN A 142 21.65 -0.76 -16.62
C ASN A 142 20.92 -1.81 -17.45
N GLY A 143 20.77 -1.58 -18.74
CA GLY A 143 20.17 -2.58 -19.61
C GLY A 143 19.70 -2.02 -20.93
N ILE A 144 18.87 -2.81 -21.60
CA ILE A 144 18.28 -2.50 -22.89
C ILE A 144 16.76 -2.53 -22.82
N GLU A 145 16.13 -1.54 -23.43
CA GLU A 145 14.70 -1.50 -23.73
C GLU A 145 14.57 -1.81 -25.23
N TYR A 146 14.09 -3.01 -25.55
CA TYR A 146 14.08 -3.50 -26.94
C TYR A 146 13.06 -2.79 -27.81
N TYR A 147 11.91 -2.38 -27.22
CA TYR A 147 10.88 -1.68 -27.97
C TYR A 147 11.40 -0.36 -28.58
N SER A 148 12.14 0.41 -27.81
CA SER A 148 12.74 1.68 -28.26
C SER A 148 14.16 1.50 -28.83
N ASN A 149 14.71 0.28 -28.80
CA ASN A 149 16.08 -0.06 -29.14
C ASN A 149 17.10 0.84 -28.40
N GLN A 150 16.86 1.09 -27.11
CA GLN A 150 17.69 1.98 -26.29
C GLN A 150 18.50 1.19 -25.28
N ILE A 151 19.82 1.38 -25.27
CA ILE A 151 20.70 0.96 -24.18
C ILE A 151 20.76 2.11 -23.19
N LEU A 152 20.32 1.86 -21.96
CA LEU A 152 20.15 2.93 -20.97
C LEU A 152 20.86 2.65 -19.65
N ARG A 153 21.16 3.74 -18.92
CA ARG A 153 21.49 3.76 -17.50
C ARG A 153 20.52 4.68 -16.82
N SER A 154 19.83 4.15 -15.80
CA SER A 154 18.86 4.92 -15.04
C SER A 154 19.18 4.86 -13.55
N SER A 155 18.84 5.90 -12.84
CA SER A 155 18.88 5.94 -11.38
C SER A 155 17.56 6.44 -10.82
N GLU A 156 17.13 5.82 -9.71
CA GLU A 156 16.04 6.31 -8.87
C GLU A 156 16.55 6.51 -7.45
N TYR A 157 16.30 7.71 -6.91
CA TYR A 157 16.57 8.06 -5.53
C TYR A 157 15.23 8.32 -4.84
N ARG A 158 14.92 7.57 -3.81
CA ARG A 158 13.64 7.62 -3.15
C ARG A 158 13.80 7.66 -1.63
N TYR A 159 13.10 8.57 -0.99
CA TYR A 159 12.88 8.56 0.44
C TYR A 159 11.39 8.37 0.73
N LEU A 160 11.07 7.42 1.58
CA LEU A 160 9.72 7.15 2.06
C LEU A 160 9.67 7.41 3.56
N SER A 161 8.80 8.30 3.99
CA SER A 161 8.39 8.45 5.38
C SER A 161 6.96 7.91 5.55
N ARG A 162 6.78 6.99 6.51
CA ARG A 162 5.45 6.47 6.86
C ARG A 162 5.29 6.49 8.36
N SER A 163 4.22 7.15 8.85
CA SER A 163 3.80 7.09 10.24
C SER A 163 2.43 6.45 10.35
N THR A 164 2.22 5.67 11.40
CA THR A 164 0.92 5.12 11.76
C THR A 164 0.70 5.23 13.25
N TYR A 165 -0.47 5.68 13.65
CA TYR A 165 -0.95 5.62 15.01
C TYR A 165 -2.26 4.85 15.07
N SER A 166 -2.42 3.98 16.06
CA SER A 166 -3.68 3.33 16.35
C SER A 166 -3.91 3.34 17.86
N GLY A 167 -5.01 3.96 18.26
CA GLY A 167 -5.50 4.00 19.63
C GLY A 167 -6.83 3.28 19.72
N GLN A 168 -7.01 2.45 20.77
CA GLN A 168 -8.25 1.71 21.01
C GLN A 168 -8.61 1.78 22.49
N LEU A 169 -9.87 2.11 22.79
CA LEU A 169 -10.49 1.95 24.08
C LEU A 169 -11.46 0.79 24.00
N GLY A 170 -11.30 -0.22 24.85
CA GLY A 170 -12.13 -1.42 24.87
C GLY A 170 -12.62 -1.79 26.26
N GLY A 171 -13.78 -2.41 26.33
CA GLY A 171 -14.33 -2.99 27.54
C GLY A 171 -14.66 -4.46 27.36
N MET A 172 -14.40 -5.24 28.40
CA MET A 172 -14.78 -6.64 28.51
C MET A 172 -15.56 -6.87 29.79
N HIS A 173 -16.77 -7.36 29.65
CA HIS A 173 -17.69 -7.54 30.76
C HIS A 173 -18.27 -8.95 30.74
N SER A 174 -18.10 -9.68 31.84
CA SER A 174 -18.67 -11.01 32.04
C SER A 174 -19.81 -10.92 33.05
N PHE A 175 -20.89 -11.61 32.77
CA PHE A 175 -22.11 -11.62 33.61
C PHE A 175 -22.56 -13.07 33.89
N LYS A 176 -23.28 -13.24 34.99
CA LYS A 176 -23.90 -14.54 35.35
C LYS A 176 -22.91 -15.70 35.31
N ASN A 177 -21.81 -15.59 36.07
CA ASN A 177 -20.77 -16.62 36.12
C ASN A 177 -20.26 -17.02 34.72
N ASP A 178 -19.88 -16.02 33.89
CA ASP A 178 -19.35 -16.17 32.54
C ASP A 178 -20.33 -16.76 31.50
N SER A 179 -21.62 -16.88 31.82
CA SER A 179 -22.62 -17.34 30.85
C SER A 179 -22.98 -16.27 29.80
N ALA A 180 -22.72 -14.99 30.09
CA ALA A 180 -22.88 -13.90 29.13
C ALA A 180 -21.65 -13.01 29.14
N LYS A 181 -21.20 -12.57 27.95
CA LYS A 181 -20.04 -11.70 27.76
C LYS A 181 -20.39 -10.57 26.82
N LEU A 182 -19.94 -9.38 27.15
CA LEU A 182 -20.02 -8.18 26.31
C LEU A 182 -18.63 -7.62 26.10
N ASN A 183 -18.21 -7.50 24.85
CA ASN A 183 -16.98 -6.86 24.45
C ASN A 183 -17.29 -5.68 23.55
N TRP A 184 -16.72 -4.52 23.79
CA TRP A 184 -16.84 -3.36 22.93
C TRP A 184 -15.48 -2.72 22.68
N THR A 185 -15.35 -2.05 21.55
CA THR A 185 -14.12 -1.33 21.17
C THR A 185 -14.49 -0.06 20.43
N LEU A 186 -13.85 1.04 20.82
CA LEU A 186 -13.78 2.29 20.08
C LEU A 186 -12.35 2.46 19.60
N GLY A 187 -12.16 2.79 18.34
CA GLY A 187 -10.85 2.92 17.74
C GLY A 187 -10.69 4.20 16.93
N TYR A 188 -9.48 4.73 16.96
CA TYR A 188 -9.03 5.82 16.12
C TYR A 188 -7.65 5.52 15.58
N SER A 189 -7.47 5.68 14.26
CA SER A 189 -6.18 5.45 13.61
C SER A 189 -5.88 6.53 12.59
N ILE A 190 -4.60 6.89 12.48
CA ILE A 190 -4.06 7.78 11.44
C ILE A 190 -2.91 7.06 10.75
N ALA A 191 -2.86 7.17 9.43
CA ALA A 191 -1.73 6.74 8.62
C ALA A 191 -1.32 7.86 7.66
N ASN A 192 -0.04 8.24 7.71
CA ASN A 192 0.54 9.20 6.80
C ASN A 192 1.65 8.52 5.99
N ARG A 193 1.70 8.80 4.70
CA ARG A 193 2.80 8.42 3.82
C ARG A 193 3.24 9.64 3.03
N ASN A 194 4.51 9.98 3.14
CA ASN A 194 5.11 11.08 2.42
C ASN A 194 6.35 10.59 1.67
N GLU A 195 6.44 10.91 0.39
CA GLU A 195 7.59 10.64 -0.45
C GLU A 195 8.02 11.97 -1.08
N PRO A 196 8.79 12.75 -0.33
CA PRO A 196 9.26 14.04 -0.80
C PRO A 196 10.42 13.82 -1.76
N ASP A 197 10.28 14.24 -3.02
CA ASP A 197 11.36 14.31 -3.98
C ASP A 197 11.94 12.95 -4.40
N ILE A 198 11.09 12.07 -4.94
CA ILE A 198 11.58 10.91 -5.71
C ILE A 198 12.28 11.48 -6.96
N ARG A 199 13.58 11.21 -7.12
CA ARG A 199 14.37 11.71 -8.26
C ARG A 199 14.71 10.59 -9.21
N ARG A 200 14.53 10.83 -10.50
CA ARG A 200 14.87 9.89 -11.57
C ARG A 200 15.73 10.56 -12.61
N LEU A 201 16.74 9.84 -13.05
CA LEU A 201 17.62 10.28 -14.11
C LEU A 201 17.95 9.11 -15.02
N THR A 202 17.79 9.29 -16.32
CA THR A 202 18.10 8.28 -17.34
C THR A 202 19.07 8.87 -18.35
N THR A 203 20.10 8.12 -18.68
CA THR A 203 21.00 8.39 -19.81
C THR A 203 20.87 7.29 -20.84
N ILE A 204 20.96 7.68 -22.11
CA ILE A 204 20.77 6.80 -23.27
C ILE A 204 22.07 6.74 -24.06
N LYS A 205 22.54 5.53 -24.39
CA LYS A 205 23.76 5.32 -25.15
C LYS A 205 23.56 5.74 -26.59
N ASN A 206 24.43 6.61 -27.10
CA ASN A 206 24.48 6.94 -28.51
C ASN A 206 24.99 5.73 -29.32
N GLN A 207 24.16 5.25 -30.23
CA GLN A 207 24.43 4.07 -31.06
C GLN A 207 24.72 4.42 -32.54
N ASP A 208 24.75 5.75 -32.87
CA ASP A 208 25.09 6.20 -34.22
C ASP A 208 26.60 6.14 -34.43
N PRO A 209 27.13 5.23 -35.30
CA PRO A 209 28.56 5.11 -35.57
C PRO A 209 29.19 6.34 -36.22
N LEU A 210 28.39 7.23 -36.82
CA LEU A 210 28.86 8.47 -37.43
C LEU A 210 28.91 9.65 -36.44
N SER A 211 28.35 9.48 -35.28
CA SER A 211 28.35 10.53 -34.23
C SER A 211 29.73 10.63 -33.57
N PRO A 212 30.23 11.86 -33.30
CA PRO A 212 31.44 12.05 -32.51
C PRO A 212 31.28 11.56 -31.04
N TYR A 213 30.04 11.31 -30.61
CA TYR A 213 29.69 10.80 -29.29
C TYR A 213 29.33 9.31 -29.28
N TYR A 214 29.67 8.56 -30.33
CA TYR A 214 29.39 7.13 -30.41
C TYR A 214 29.83 6.37 -29.16
N GLY A 215 28.93 5.58 -28.60
CA GLY A 215 29.18 4.79 -27.39
C GLY A 215 29.08 5.56 -26.08
N GLN A 216 29.01 6.89 -26.09
CA GLN A 216 28.79 7.72 -24.91
C GLN A 216 27.31 7.77 -24.52
N TYR A 217 27.02 8.17 -23.28
CA TYR A 217 25.68 8.25 -22.74
C TYR A 217 25.21 9.70 -22.69
N GLU A 218 24.14 10.01 -23.43
CA GLU A 218 23.46 11.29 -23.43
C GLU A 218 22.39 11.33 -22.33
N LEU A 219 22.28 12.44 -21.64
CA LEU A 219 21.18 12.65 -20.68
C LEU A 219 19.83 12.70 -21.40
N GLY A 220 18.86 11.87 -20.99
CA GLY A 220 17.55 11.70 -21.62
C GLY A 220 16.59 12.86 -21.37
N ILE A 221 17.02 14.11 -21.65
CA ILE A 221 16.18 15.30 -21.55
C ILE A 221 15.63 15.64 -22.94
N GLY A 222 14.31 15.53 -23.09
CA GLY A 222 13.59 15.83 -24.34
C GLY A 222 13.08 17.28 -24.41
N ALA A 223 12.28 17.52 -25.46
CA ALA A 223 11.55 18.79 -25.65
C ALA A 223 10.31 18.92 -24.75
N ALA A 224 9.87 17.82 -24.13
CA ALA A 224 8.77 17.78 -23.17
C ALA A 224 9.26 17.25 -21.81
N ALA A 225 8.63 17.73 -20.74
CA ALA A 225 8.93 17.26 -19.38
C ALA A 225 8.52 15.78 -19.21
N SER A 226 9.46 14.95 -18.77
CA SER A 226 9.21 13.54 -18.49
C SER A 226 9.80 13.15 -17.16
N PRO A 227 8.97 12.93 -16.14
CA PRO A 227 9.44 12.44 -14.84
C PRO A 227 10.07 11.03 -14.90
N LYS A 228 9.88 10.27 -16.00
CA LYS A 228 10.54 8.99 -16.25
C LYS A 228 12.05 9.16 -16.50
N TYR A 229 12.43 10.17 -17.31
CA TYR A 229 13.81 10.35 -17.77
C TYR A 229 14.64 11.32 -16.94
N ALA A 230 14.08 12.45 -16.59
CA ALA A 230 14.73 13.45 -15.75
C ALA A 230 13.67 14.19 -14.94
N GLY A 231 13.42 13.78 -13.73
CA GLY A 231 12.29 14.33 -12.99
C GLY A 231 12.31 14.13 -11.49
N ARG A 232 11.32 14.78 -10.90
CA ARG A 232 11.06 14.80 -9.46
C ARG A 232 9.58 14.56 -9.20
N ILE A 233 9.29 13.67 -8.27
CA ILE A 233 7.92 13.27 -7.93
C ILE A 233 7.74 13.44 -6.42
N PHE A 234 6.64 14.07 -6.04
CA PHE A 234 6.26 14.32 -4.65
C PHE A 234 4.93 13.65 -4.41
N LEU A 235 4.86 12.73 -3.44
CA LEU A 235 3.64 12.00 -3.09
C LEU A 235 3.31 12.26 -1.62
N ASP A 236 2.05 12.55 -1.35
CA ASP A 236 1.51 12.68 -0.01
C ASP A 236 0.20 11.91 0.11
N LEU A 237 0.06 11.13 1.17
CA LEU A 237 -1.15 10.38 1.49
C LEU A 237 -1.44 10.51 2.98
N ASN A 238 -2.68 10.88 3.28
CA ASN A 238 -3.21 10.97 4.64
C ASN A 238 -4.47 10.12 4.76
N GLU A 239 -4.54 9.26 5.76
CA GLU A 239 -5.70 8.42 6.01
C GLU A 239 -6.08 8.46 7.49
N GLN A 240 -7.37 8.57 7.77
CA GLN A 240 -7.94 8.51 9.11
C GLN A 240 -9.06 7.47 9.15
N ILE A 241 -9.12 6.75 10.27
CA ILE A 241 -10.15 5.72 10.50
C ILE A 241 -10.70 5.91 11.91
N ILE A 242 -12.02 5.97 12.01
CA ILE A 242 -12.76 5.91 13.28
C ILE A 242 -13.61 4.65 13.22
N MET A 243 -13.60 3.86 14.29
CA MET A 243 -14.36 2.62 14.34
C MET A 243 -15.00 2.39 15.71
N SER A 244 -16.15 1.70 15.68
CA SER A 244 -16.84 1.18 16.85
C SER A 244 -17.30 -0.24 16.60
N SER A 245 -17.15 -1.10 17.59
CA SER A 245 -17.68 -2.46 17.54
C SER A 245 -18.20 -2.91 18.90
N MET A 246 -19.19 -3.79 18.87
CA MET A 246 -19.69 -4.45 20.07
C MET A 246 -20.04 -5.90 19.73
N ASN A 247 -19.68 -6.80 20.62
CA ASN A 247 -19.95 -8.23 20.51
C ASN A 247 -20.54 -8.73 21.82
N PHE A 248 -21.69 -9.38 21.71
CA PHE A 248 -22.37 -10.04 22.80
C PHE A 248 -22.35 -11.55 22.57
N GLU A 249 -22.02 -12.30 23.59
CA GLU A 249 -22.01 -13.77 23.59
C GLU A 249 -22.81 -14.26 24.79
N ARG A 250 -23.68 -15.26 24.56
CA ARG A 250 -24.43 -15.92 25.63
C ARG A 250 -24.43 -17.43 25.45
N LYS A 251 -24.07 -18.13 26.52
CA LYS A 251 -24.15 -19.59 26.62
C LYS A 251 -25.44 -19.96 27.36
N TYR A 252 -26.18 -20.86 26.77
CA TYR A 252 -27.40 -21.41 27.36
C TYR A 252 -27.15 -22.83 27.84
N LYS A 253 -27.95 -23.27 28.81
CA LYS A 253 -27.93 -24.63 29.30
C LYS A 253 -29.38 -25.11 29.44
N PHE A 254 -29.75 -26.08 28.60
CA PHE A 254 -31.04 -26.76 28.60
C PHE A 254 -30.75 -28.24 28.80
N ASN A 255 -30.75 -28.70 30.05
CA ASN A 255 -30.28 -30.02 30.45
C ASN A 255 -28.83 -30.26 29.97
N ASP A 256 -28.64 -31.20 29.06
CA ASP A 256 -27.34 -31.51 28.45
C ASP A 256 -27.01 -30.70 27.19
N TRP A 257 -28.00 -30.00 26.64
CA TRP A 257 -27.83 -29.18 25.46
C TRP A 257 -27.28 -27.79 25.85
N ARG A 258 -26.16 -27.35 25.21
CA ARG A 258 -25.43 -26.12 25.56
C ARG A 258 -25.18 -25.28 24.32
N PRO A 259 -26.19 -24.65 23.74
CA PRO A 259 -26.01 -23.77 22.61
C PRO A 259 -25.40 -22.44 23.02
N GLU A 260 -24.62 -21.83 22.10
CA GLU A 260 -24.07 -20.51 22.27
C GLU A 260 -24.69 -19.58 21.22
N PHE A 261 -25.06 -18.39 21.65
CA PHE A 261 -25.56 -17.30 20.79
C PHE A 261 -24.51 -16.19 20.78
N LYS A 262 -24.25 -15.61 19.60
CA LYS A 262 -23.41 -14.43 19.42
C LYS A 262 -24.10 -13.44 18.52
N ALA A 263 -24.03 -12.16 18.86
CA ALA A 263 -24.49 -11.05 18.05
C ALA A 263 -23.57 -9.86 18.22
N GLY A 264 -23.49 -9.02 17.22
CA GLY A 264 -22.66 -7.83 17.33
C GLY A 264 -22.82 -6.89 16.15
N TYR A 265 -22.18 -5.74 16.27
CA TYR A 265 -22.08 -4.76 15.20
C TYR A 265 -20.63 -4.30 15.02
N TYR A 266 -20.38 -3.74 13.85
CA TYR A 266 -19.14 -3.03 13.49
C TYR A 266 -19.50 -1.83 12.62
N VAL A 267 -18.95 -0.67 12.97
CA VAL A 267 -19.07 0.56 12.18
C VAL A 267 -17.70 1.15 12.00
N GLU A 268 -17.37 1.53 10.78
CA GLU A 268 -16.11 2.19 10.42
C GLU A 268 -16.35 3.34 9.46
N GLN A 269 -15.71 4.47 9.72
CA GLN A 269 -15.57 5.56 8.78
C GLN A 269 -14.09 5.76 8.47
N LYS A 270 -13.75 5.67 7.20
CA LYS A 270 -12.41 5.92 6.65
C LYS A 270 -12.45 7.13 5.74
N THR A 271 -11.46 8.01 5.86
CA THR A 271 -11.20 9.11 4.93
C THR A 271 -9.77 9.06 4.47
N ARG A 272 -9.53 9.33 3.19
CA ARG A 272 -8.18 9.36 2.60
C ARG A 272 -8.07 10.53 1.64
N THR A 273 -6.97 11.26 1.77
CA THR A 273 -6.52 12.24 0.77
C THR A 273 -5.21 11.75 0.17
N PHE A 274 -5.08 11.89 -1.13
CA PHE A 274 -3.85 11.59 -1.85
C PHE A 274 -3.55 12.71 -2.83
N SER A 275 -2.30 13.13 -2.89
CA SER A 275 -1.84 14.09 -3.91
C SER A 275 -0.47 13.68 -4.45
N ALA A 276 -0.30 13.87 -5.75
CA ALA A 276 0.97 13.71 -6.43
C ALA A 276 1.32 14.97 -7.22
N ARG A 277 2.61 15.32 -7.22
CA ARG A 277 3.16 16.38 -8.08
C ARG A 277 4.33 15.82 -8.87
N LEU A 278 4.28 16.02 -10.16
CA LEU A 278 5.24 15.49 -11.12
C LEU A 278 5.93 16.67 -11.83
N LEU A 279 7.23 16.77 -11.63
CA LEU A 279 8.06 17.78 -12.27
C LEU A 279 9.07 17.08 -13.18
N GLY A 280 9.27 17.61 -14.37
CA GLY A 280 10.27 17.11 -15.32
C GLY A 280 11.19 18.21 -15.80
N TYR A 281 12.44 17.84 -16.06
CA TYR A 281 13.37 18.72 -16.77
C TYR A 281 13.21 18.52 -18.27
N MET A 282 13.24 19.64 -19.01
CA MET A 282 13.14 19.66 -20.46
C MET A 282 14.14 20.64 -21.05
N LYS A 283 14.45 20.48 -22.33
CA LYS A 283 15.31 21.40 -23.07
C LYS A 283 14.63 22.78 -23.16
N SER A 284 15.37 23.86 -22.95
CA SER A 284 14.88 25.23 -23.17
C SER A 284 14.77 25.53 -24.65
N SER A 285 14.15 26.69 -25.02
CA SER A 285 13.93 27.07 -26.40
C SER A 285 15.21 27.25 -27.20
N ASP A 286 16.24 27.82 -26.58
CA ASP A 286 17.59 27.96 -27.13
C ASP A 286 18.56 27.08 -26.36
N GLN A 287 18.90 25.93 -26.92
CA GLN A 287 19.69 24.90 -26.26
C GLN A 287 21.09 24.71 -26.90
N THR A 288 21.50 25.60 -27.77
CA THR A 288 22.60 25.39 -28.73
C THR A 288 23.96 25.12 -28.09
N ASN A 289 24.15 25.43 -26.82
CA ASN A 289 25.48 25.38 -26.16
C ASN A 289 25.61 24.37 -25.02
N LEU A 290 24.54 23.64 -24.66
CA LEU A 290 24.62 22.66 -23.57
C LEU A 290 24.89 21.26 -24.10
N ASN A 291 26.05 20.72 -23.71
CA ASN A 291 26.42 19.34 -24.08
C ASN A 291 25.80 18.34 -23.08
N PHE A 292 24.83 17.55 -23.52
CA PHE A 292 24.11 16.56 -22.73
C PHE A 292 24.88 15.25 -22.50
N TYR A 293 26.08 15.11 -23.05
CA TYR A 293 27.01 14.00 -22.77
C TYR A 293 27.90 14.25 -21.55
N LEU A 294 27.85 15.45 -20.99
CA LEU A 294 28.57 15.79 -19.75
C LEU A 294 27.94 15.06 -18.55
N PRO A 295 28.71 14.91 -17.44
CA PRO A 295 28.17 14.44 -16.18
C PRO A 295 26.99 15.29 -15.69
N ALA A 296 26.05 14.66 -14.98
CA ALA A 296 24.82 15.32 -14.52
C ALA A 296 25.10 16.61 -13.72
N ASP A 297 26.13 16.63 -12.87
CA ASP A 297 26.48 17.83 -12.06
C ASP A 297 26.88 19.01 -12.92
N SER A 298 27.50 18.77 -14.08
CA SER A 298 27.87 19.82 -15.01
C SER A 298 26.66 20.33 -15.80
N ILE A 299 25.61 19.50 -15.96
CA ILE A 299 24.39 19.86 -16.66
C ILE A 299 23.40 20.57 -15.71
N PHE A 300 23.18 20.06 -14.51
CA PHE A 300 22.22 20.60 -13.54
C PHE A 300 22.77 21.73 -12.68
N THR A 301 23.62 22.56 -13.23
CA THR A 301 24.08 23.77 -12.53
C THR A 301 23.00 24.85 -12.50
N ALA A 302 23.03 25.74 -11.50
CA ALA A 302 22.08 26.85 -11.42
C ALA A 302 22.13 27.77 -12.66
N ALA A 303 23.28 27.89 -13.32
CA ALA A 303 23.42 28.66 -14.55
C ALA A 303 22.69 28.03 -15.74
N ASN A 304 22.77 26.69 -15.85
CA ASN A 304 22.12 25.94 -16.93
C ASN A 304 20.61 25.77 -16.73
N ILE A 305 20.10 25.93 -15.49
CA ILE A 305 18.66 25.92 -15.22
C ILE A 305 18.09 27.29 -15.53
N ASN A 306 17.61 27.43 -16.77
CA ASN A 306 17.18 28.69 -17.36
C ASN A 306 16.03 28.45 -18.34
N ASN A 307 15.04 29.32 -18.37
CA ASN A 307 13.87 29.20 -19.24
C ASN A 307 14.20 29.40 -20.74
N THR A 308 15.28 30.13 -21.05
CA THR A 308 15.64 30.49 -22.42
C THR A 308 16.76 29.57 -22.95
N THR A 309 17.80 29.37 -22.16
CA THR A 309 18.99 28.60 -22.56
C THR A 309 19.21 27.41 -21.61
N GLY A 310 19.71 26.29 -22.12
CA GLY A 310 20.00 25.10 -21.33
C GLY A 310 18.79 24.22 -21.04
N ILE A 311 18.45 24.03 -19.76
CA ILE A 311 17.32 23.21 -19.31
C ILE A 311 16.38 24.01 -18.43
N LYS A 312 15.10 23.71 -18.50
CA LYS A 312 14.06 24.27 -17.63
C LYS A 312 13.27 23.17 -16.95
N ILE A 313 12.71 23.48 -15.80
CA ILE A 313 11.78 22.59 -15.11
C ILE A 313 10.34 22.92 -15.53
N SER A 314 9.53 21.90 -15.71
CA SER A 314 8.11 22.06 -15.99
C SER A 314 7.31 21.06 -15.14
N GLU A 315 6.11 21.46 -14.76
CA GLU A 315 5.18 20.57 -14.07
C GLU A 315 4.32 19.82 -15.07
N SER A 316 4.25 18.48 -14.89
CA SER A 316 3.41 17.58 -15.68
C SER A 316 2.27 16.98 -14.85
N SER A 317 2.01 17.52 -13.64
CA SER A 317 0.90 17.11 -12.81
C SER A 317 -0.45 17.41 -13.44
N ASN A 318 -1.39 16.51 -13.27
CA ASN A 318 -2.77 16.67 -13.68
C ASN A 318 -3.71 16.65 -12.45
N PRO A 319 -4.92 17.22 -12.51
CA PRO A 319 -5.91 17.09 -11.45
C PRO A 319 -6.23 15.62 -11.10
N SER A 320 -6.10 14.71 -12.07
CA SER A 320 -6.24 13.25 -11.86
C SER A 320 -5.15 12.62 -10.97
N ASP A 321 -4.05 13.35 -10.72
CA ASP A 321 -2.96 12.86 -9.87
C ASP A 321 -3.25 13.07 -8.37
N SER A 322 -4.46 13.53 -8.04
CA SER A 322 -4.94 13.70 -6.67
C SER A 322 -6.36 13.16 -6.54
N TYR A 323 -6.69 12.68 -5.34
CA TYR A 323 -8.06 12.28 -5.03
C TYR A 323 -8.37 12.42 -3.55
N ASP A 324 -9.66 12.65 -3.27
CA ASP A 324 -10.26 12.52 -1.96
C ASP A 324 -11.17 11.30 -1.95
N ALA A 325 -11.06 10.46 -0.91
CA ALA A 325 -11.81 9.22 -0.85
C ALA A 325 -12.35 8.94 0.55
N GLY A 326 -13.50 8.29 0.58
CA GLY A 326 -14.18 7.91 1.79
C GLY A 326 -14.74 6.48 1.71
N ASN A 327 -14.80 5.80 2.86
CA ASN A 327 -15.48 4.53 2.99
C ASN A 327 -16.22 4.48 4.32
N PHE A 328 -17.54 4.29 4.25
CA PHE A 328 -18.37 3.95 5.40
C PHE A 328 -18.71 2.46 5.35
N LEU A 329 -18.50 1.74 6.43
CA LEU A 329 -18.89 0.35 6.60
C LEU A 329 -19.72 0.21 7.88
N GLY A 330 -21.00 -0.12 7.73
CA GLY A 330 -21.89 -0.52 8.80
C GLY A 330 -22.20 -2.02 8.69
N ALA A 331 -22.01 -2.77 9.75
CA ALA A 331 -22.21 -4.21 9.75
C ALA A 331 -22.89 -4.70 11.04
N GLY A 332 -23.71 -5.72 10.89
CA GLY A 332 -24.30 -6.47 12.00
C GLY A 332 -24.25 -7.98 11.75
N TYR A 333 -24.16 -8.77 12.79
CA TYR A 333 -24.16 -10.22 12.65
C TYR A 333 -24.88 -10.92 13.80
N VAL A 334 -25.39 -12.12 13.47
CA VAL A 334 -25.84 -13.11 14.44
C VAL A 334 -25.21 -14.47 14.11
N ALA A 335 -24.83 -15.21 15.14
CA ALA A 335 -24.24 -16.54 14.98
C ALA A 335 -24.64 -17.45 16.15
N PHE A 336 -24.65 -18.75 15.86
CA PHE A 336 -25.03 -19.81 16.79
C PHE A 336 -23.99 -20.92 16.73
N LYS A 337 -23.61 -21.43 17.90
CA LYS A 337 -22.97 -22.71 18.02
C LYS A 337 -23.99 -23.69 18.59
N LEU A 338 -24.34 -24.70 17.80
CA LEU A 338 -25.38 -25.67 18.09
C LEU A 338 -24.76 -27.06 18.26
N PRO A 339 -24.56 -27.53 19.48
CA PRO A 339 -24.18 -28.92 19.71
C PRO A 339 -25.36 -29.82 19.43
N ILE A 340 -25.30 -30.58 18.33
CA ILE A 340 -26.36 -31.50 17.92
C ILE A 340 -26.27 -32.83 18.69
N THR A 341 -25.02 -33.31 18.83
CA THR A 341 -24.66 -34.42 19.69
C THR A 341 -23.38 -34.08 20.47
N MET A 342 -22.88 -34.97 21.32
CA MET A 342 -21.59 -34.79 22.01
C MET A 342 -20.42 -34.70 21.04
N SER A 343 -20.53 -35.36 19.88
CA SER A 343 -19.45 -35.43 18.88
C SER A 343 -19.70 -34.56 17.65
N PHE A 344 -20.89 -33.95 17.52
CA PHE A 344 -21.25 -33.16 16.33
C PHE A 344 -21.82 -31.81 16.72
N TYR A 345 -21.21 -30.75 16.22
CA TYR A 345 -21.72 -29.39 16.38
C TYR A 345 -21.65 -28.58 15.09
N ILE A 346 -22.54 -27.64 14.98
CA ILE A 346 -22.67 -26.68 13.88
C ILE A 346 -22.39 -25.28 14.44
N TYR A 347 -21.47 -24.57 13.81
CA TYR A 347 -21.28 -23.13 14.02
C TYR A 347 -21.76 -22.41 12.78
N THR A 348 -22.85 -21.66 12.87
CA THR A 348 -23.48 -20.99 11.72
C THR A 348 -23.91 -19.58 12.08
N GLY A 349 -23.97 -18.72 11.08
CA GLY A 349 -24.40 -17.35 11.25
C GLY A 349 -24.50 -16.59 9.94
N VAL A 350 -24.99 -15.38 10.05
CA VAL A 350 -25.04 -14.43 8.95
C VAL A 350 -24.54 -13.08 9.42
N ARG A 351 -23.73 -12.45 8.62
CA ARG A 351 -23.32 -11.06 8.74
C ARG A 351 -23.92 -10.28 7.58
N VAL A 352 -24.46 -9.11 7.88
CA VAL A 352 -24.94 -8.15 6.89
C VAL A 352 -24.06 -6.93 6.92
N GLU A 353 -23.78 -6.34 5.76
CA GLU A 353 -22.97 -5.14 5.63
C GLU A 353 -23.61 -4.14 4.68
N ASN A 354 -23.65 -2.89 5.08
CA ASN A 354 -23.81 -1.75 4.17
C ASN A 354 -22.47 -1.07 4.03
N ASN A 355 -21.96 -0.98 2.79
CA ASN A 355 -20.69 -0.33 2.49
C ASN A 355 -20.90 0.77 1.45
N ILE A 356 -20.47 1.98 1.78
CA ILE A 356 -20.52 3.15 0.89
C ILE A 356 -19.10 3.61 0.67
N GLN A 357 -18.60 3.40 -0.54
CA GLN A 357 -17.26 3.84 -0.95
C GLN A 357 -17.38 4.99 -1.96
N THR A 358 -16.64 6.07 -1.72
CA THR A 358 -16.62 7.27 -2.57
C THR A 358 -15.19 7.63 -2.95
N LEU A 359 -15.01 8.19 -4.15
CA LEU A 359 -13.75 8.79 -4.58
C LEU A 359 -14.05 9.94 -5.54
N ASP A 360 -13.47 11.09 -5.24
CA ASP A 360 -13.55 12.30 -6.05
C ASP A 360 -12.18 12.60 -6.64
N SER A 361 -12.12 12.72 -7.96
CA SER A 361 -10.92 13.00 -8.75
C SER A 361 -11.32 13.57 -10.12
N TYR A 362 -10.42 13.49 -11.11
CA TYR A 362 -10.65 13.89 -12.48
C TYR A 362 -10.22 12.80 -13.46
N LYS A 363 -10.71 12.82 -14.70
CA LYS A 363 -10.27 11.88 -15.74
C LYS A 363 -8.82 12.15 -16.13
N SER A 364 -8.04 11.09 -16.34
CA SER A 364 -6.64 11.20 -16.77
C SER A 364 -6.49 11.67 -18.23
N ASP A 365 -7.43 11.27 -19.09
CA ASP A 365 -7.48 11.67 -20.51
C ASP A 365 -8.12 13.04 -20.73
N ASN A 366 -8.94 13.51 -19.79
CA ASN A 366 -9.55 14.84 -19.84
C ASN A 366 -9.64 15.47 -18.44
N PRO A 367 -8.59 16.19 -18.00
CA PRO A 367 -8.51 16.74 -16.65
C PRO A 367 -9.57 17.76 -16.26
N SER A 368 -10.40 18.23 -17.22
CA SER A 368 -11.53 19.10 -16.96
C SER A 368 -12.81 18.36 -16.55
N VAL A 369 -12.83 17.03 -16.68
CA VAL A 369 -13.99 16.21 -16.38
C VAL A 369 -13.82 15.55 -15.00
N PRO A 370 -14.69 15.88 -14.03
CA PRO A 370 -14.65 15.26 -12.72
C PRO A 370 -15.03 13.79 -12.79
N VAL A 371 -14.42 13.00 -11.90
CA VAL A 371 -14.77 11.60 -11.61
C VAL A 371 -15.30 11.55 -10.18
N ASN A 372 -16.60 11.29 -10.04
CA ASN A 372 -17.26 11.11 -8.76
C ASN A 372 -17.69 9.64 -8.67
N TYR A 373 -16.82 8.80 -8.13
CA TYR A 373 -17.13 7.40 -7.90
C TYR A 373 -17.95 7.25 -6.62
N LYS A 374 -19.03 6.49 -6.71
CA LYS A 374 -19.81 6.06 -5.54
C LYS A 374 -20.27 4.61 -5.75
N ASN A 375 -19.92 3.76 -4.81
CA ASN A 375 -20.40 2.39 -4.73
C ASN A 375 -21.11 2.22 -3.37
N ASP A 376 -22.42 1.95 -3.40
CA ASP A 376 -23.29 1.76 -2.22
C ASP A 376 -23.91 0.39 -2.33
N GLU A 377 -23.44 -0.54 -1.50
CA GLU A 377 -23.84 -1.94 -1.57
C GLU A 377 -24.23 -2.50 -0.21
N PHE A 378 -25.35 -3.22 -0.22
CA PHE A 378 -25.81 -4.04 0.89
C PHE A 378 -25.56 -5.51 0.59
N ASN A 379 -24.82 -6.20 1.46
CA ASN A 379 -24.37 -7.56 1.23
C ASN A 379 -24.67 -8.48 2.42
N PHE A 380 -24.97 -9.76 2.12
CA PHE A 380 -25.14 -10.82 3.10
C PHE A 380 -23.97 -11.80 3.04
N PHE A 381 -23.47 -12.18 4.19
CA PHE A 381 -22.34 -13.11 4.35
C PHE A 381 -22.75 -14.29 5.25
N PRO A 382 -23.47 -15.29 4.71
CA PRO A 382 -23.75 -16.51 5.44
C PRO A 382 -22.47 -17.32 5.62
N SER A 383 -22.37 -18.00 6.75
CA SER A 383 -21.30 -18.95 7.03
C SER A 383 -21.82 -20.14 7.83
N ALA A 384 -21.27 -21.32 7.57
CA ALA A 384 -21.56 -22.52 8.31
C ALA A 384 -20.29 -23.39 8.42
N ASN A 385 -20.00 -23.85 9.63
CA ASN A 385 -18.92 -24.80 9.90
C ASN A 385 -19.51 -26.00 10.64
N LEU A 386 -19.31 -27.17 10.09
CA LEU A 386 -19.69 -28.45 10.67
C LEU A 386 -18.43 -29.11 11.24
N ASN A 387 -18.49 -29.55 12.47
CA ASN A 387 -17.42 -30.28 13.11
C ASN A 387 -17.96 -31.60 13.63
N TYR A 388 -17.38 -32.70 13.17
CA TYR A 388 -17.78 -34.04 13.55
C TYR A 388 -16.59 -34.86 14.04
N GLU A 389 -16.57 -35.14 15.33
CA GLU A 389 -15.62 -36.02 15.98
C GLU A 389 -16.08 -37.49 15.79
N LEU A 390 -15.52 -38.14 14.76
CA LEU A 390 -15.85 -39.57 14.48
C LEU A 390 -15.51 -40.47 15.64
N ASN A 391 -14.43 -40.16 16.31
CA ASN A 391 -13.96 -40.78 17.56
C ASN A 391 -12.87 -39.88 18.19
N GLU A 392 -12.28 -40.30 19.31
CA GLU A 392 -11.26 -39.53 20.05
C GLU A 392 -10.02 -39.12 19.22
N LYS A 393 -9.78 -39.80 18.10
CA LYS A 393 -8.61 -39.58 17.24
C LYS A 393 -8.94 -38.96 15.88
N ASN A 394 -10.18 -38.95 15.45
CA ASN A 394 -10.56 -38.58 14.10
C ASN A 394 -11.64 -37.48 14.07
N THR A 395 -11.36 -36.38 13.40
CA THR A 395 -12.28 -35.24 13.26
C THR A 395 -12.47 -34.89 11.79
N LEU A 396 -13.71 -34.68 11.38
CA LEU A 396 -14.09 -34.12 10.09
C LEU A 396 -14.60 -32.70 10.27
N ARG A 397 -14.17 -31.81 9.38
CA ARG A 397 -14.64 -30.43 9.32
C ARG A 397 -15.08 -30.10 7.92
N LEU A 398 -16.25 -29.44 7.82
CA LEU A 398 -16.76 -28.83 6.59
C LEU A 398 -17.02 -27.36 6.87
N GLY A 399 -16.55 -26.49 5.98
CA GLY A 399 -16.74 -25.06 6.07
C GLY A 399 -17.34 -24.51 4.79
N TYR A 400 -18.27 -23.59 4.95
CA TYR A 400 -18.74 -22.71 3.90
C TYR A 400 -18.77 -21.27 4.39
N GLY A 401 -18.35 -20.34 3.54
CA GLY A 401 -18.49 -18.91 3.82
C GLY A 401 -18.50 -18.08 2.55
N ARG A 402 -19.42 -17.13 2.48
CA ARG A 402 -19.39 -16.08 1.47
C ARG A 402 -18.58 -14.89 2.01
N THR A 403 -17.63 -14.40 1.22
CA THR A 403 -16.80 -13.23 1.52
C THR A 403 -16.79 -12.26 0.35
N ILE A 404 -16.25 -11.07 0.55
CA ILE A 404 -16.15 -10.03 -0.47
C ILE A 404 -14.73 -9.46 -0.46
N ASN A 405 -14.21 -9.17 -1.65
CA ASN A 405 -13.03 -8.33 -1.83
C ASN A 405 -13.47 -7.02 -2.50
N ARG A 406 -13.26 -5.91 -1.81
CA ARG A 406 -13.58 -4.56 -2.29
C ARG A 406 -12.33 -3.94 -2.89
N PRO A 407 -12.45 -3.19 -3.99
CA PRO A 407 -11.30 -2.51 -4.56
C PRO A 407 -10.72 -1.49 -3.57
N GLU A 408 -9.40 -1.42 -3.53
CA GLU A 408 -8.70 -0.35 -2.84
C GLU A 408 -8.89 0.99 -3.58
N PHE A 409 -8.82 2.11 -2.88
CA PHE A 409 -8.94 3.43 -3.51
C PHE A 409 -7.96 3.63 -4.67
N ARG A 410 -6.76 3.04 -4.58
CA ARG A 410 -5.76 3.08 -5.64
C ARG A 410 -6.18 2.33 -6.90
N GLU A 411 -6.97 1.27 -6.76
CA GLU A 411 -7.48 0.46 -7.89
C GLU A 411 -8.63 1.15 -8.62
N ILE A 412 -9.30 2.10 -7.95
CA ILE A 412 -10.40 2.91 -8.50
C ILE A 412 -9.87 4.23 -9.08
N ALA A 413 -8.85 4.83 -8.44
CA ALA A 413 -8.35 6.16 -8.76
C ALA A 413 -7.81 6.21 -10.20
N PRO A 414 -8.20 7.21 -11.02
CA PRO A 414 -7.74 7.35 -12.40
C PRO A 414 -6.28 7.81 -12.52
N PHE A 415 -5.59 7.98 -11.41
CA PHE A 415 -4.19 8.37 -11.36
C PHE A 415 -3.29 7.39 -12.09
N VAL A 416 -2.52 7.88 -13.06
CA VAL A 416 -1.51 7.10 -13.79
C VAL A 416 -0.18 7.20 -13.07
N PHE A 417 0.32 6.08 -12.59
CA PHE A 417 1.58 5.97 -11.87
C PHE A 417 2.57 5.12 -12.65
N TYR A 418 3.73 5.69 -13.00
CA TYR A 418 4.83 4.92 -13.58
C TYR A 418 5.66 4.26 -12.46
N ASP A 419 5.67 2.94 -12.46
CA ASP A 419 6.52 2.13 -11.59
C ASP A 419 7.89 1.93 -12.25
N PHE A 420 8.92 2.50 -11.65
CA PHE A 420 10.29 2.40 -12.14
C PHE A 420 10.80 0.95 -12.13
N GLU A 421 10.41 0.16 -11.13
CA GLU A 421 10.88 -1.21 -11.00
C GLU A 421 10.30 -2.10 -12.09
N GLN A 422 9.01 -1.98 -12.36
CA GLN A 422 8.30 -2.78 -13.36
C GLN A 422 8.42 -2.20 -14.79
N ASN A 423 8.97 -1.00 -14.94
CA ASN A 423 8.99 -0.26 -16.21
C ASN A 423 7.60 -0.18 -16.86
N ALA A 424 6.57 0.02 -16.06
CA ALA A 424 5.18 0.02 -16.50
C ALA A 424 4.38 1.13 -15.82
N ALA A 425 3.38 1.64 -16.51
CA ALA A 425 2.41 2.57 -15.94
C ALA A 425 1.20 1.79 -15.40
N TYR A 426 0.77 2.14 -14.19
CA TYR A 426 -0.43 1.60 -13.55
C TYR A 426 -1.50 2.67 -13.48
N SER A 427 -2.72 2.31 -13.85
CA SER A 427 -3.90 3.16 -13.67
C SER A 427 -5.00 2.37 -12.97
N GLY A 428 -5.74 3.00 -12.09
CA GLY A 428 -6.95 2.42 -11.55
C GLY A 428 -8.10 2.46 -12.58
N ASN A 429 -9.14 1.68 -12.28
CA ASN A 429 -10.36 1.63 -13.09
C ASN A 429 -11.59 1.92 -12.20
N PRO A 430 -12.27 3.07 -12.39
CA PRO A 430 -13.44 3.42 -11.59
C PRO A 430 -14.67 2.53 -11.88
N GLU A 431 -14.64 1.70 -12.93
CA GLU A 431 -15.72 0.76 -13.27
C GLU A 431 -15.58 -0.61 -12.57
N ILE A 432 -14.53 -0.78 -11.75
CA ILE A 432 -14.25 -2.04 -11.07
C ILE A 432 -15.36 -2.38 -10.07
N LYS A 433 -15.81 -3.63 -10.06
CA LYS A 433 -16.84 -4.14 -9.17
C LYS A 433 -16.24 -4.89 -7.99
N ASN A 434 -16.97 -4.96 -6.89
CA ASN A 434 -16.62 -5.83 -5.79
C ASN A 434 -16.57 -7.30 -6.23
N ALA A 435 -15.54 -8.03 -5.79
CA ALA A 435 -15.44 -9.47 -6.02
C ALA A 435 -16.14 -10.24 -4.89
N THR A 436 -17.14 -11.05 -5.22
CA THR A 436 -17.76 -11.99 -4.28
C THR A 436 -17.06 -13.33 -4.36
N ILE A 437 -16.80 -13.94 -3.20
CA ILE A 437 -16.05 -15.19 -3.12
C ILE A 437 -16.86 -16.19 -2.30
N HIS A 438 -17.17 -17.36 -2.89
CA HIS A 438 -17.70 -18.51 -2.18
C HIS A 438 -16.56 -19.45 -1.83
N ASN A 439 -16.40 -19.72 -0.54
CA ASN A 439 -15.35 -20.56 -0.02
C ASN A 439 -15.96 -21.87 0.49
N PHE A 440 -15.43 -22.99 0.07
CA PHE A 440 -15.79 -24.32 0.53
C PHE A 440 -14.52 -25.01 1.00
N ASP A 441 -14.53 -25.53 2.23
CA ASP A 441 -13.40 -26.16 2.86
C ASP A 441 -13.82 -27.53 3.43
N PHE A 442 -13.03 -28.55 3.15
CA PHE A 442 -13.12 -29.85 3.78
C PHE A 442 -11.80 -30.18 4.44
N ARG A 443 -11.84 -30.71 5.67
CA ARG A 443 -10.65 -31.10 6.40
C ARG A 443 -10.89 -32.35 7.23
N TYR A 444 -10.00 -33.31 7.10
CA TYR A 444 -9.89 -34.48 7.95
C TYR A 444 -8.66 -34.37 8.81
N GLU A 445 -8.79 -34.61 10.11
CA GLU A 445 -7.72 -34.59 11.09
C GLU A 445 -7.66 -35.96 11.82
N PHE A 446 -6.45 -36.50 11.88
CA PHE A 446 -6.16 -37.73 12.60
C PHE A 446 -5.09 -37.47 13.65
N TYR A 447 -5.40 -37.79 14.90
CA TYR A 447 -4.54 -37.64 16.08
C TYR A 447 -4.14 -39.00 16.61
N PRO A 448 -3.03 -39.64 16.12
CA PRO A 448 -2.55 -40.91 16.61
C PRO A 448 -2.26 -40.88 18.11
N THR A 449 -1.59 -39.80 18.55
CA THR A 449 -1.30 -39.48 19.95
C THR A 449 -1.62 -38.02 20.26
N LYS A 450 -1.50 -37.58 21.53
CA LYS A 450 -1.72 -36.19 21.93
C LYS A 450 -0.70 -35.23 21.33
N ALA A 451 0.43 -35.69 20.84
CA ALA A 451 1.54 -34.91 20.31
C ALA A 451 1.65 -34.96 18.76
N GLU A 452 0.89 -35.85 18.12
CA GLU A 452 0.97 -36.09 16.67
C GLU A 452 -0.35 -35.82 16.00
N MET A 453 -0.29 -35.15 14.83
CA MET A 453 -1.45 -34.87 14.02
C MET A 453 -1.11 -35.05 12.54
N PHE A 454 -1.97 -35.76 11.82
CA PHE A 454 -2.04 -35.77 10.36
C PHE A 454 -3.29 -35.05 9.93
N SER A 455 -3.19 -34.12 8.97
CA SER A 455 -4.34 -33.44 8.41
C SER A 455 -4.31 -33.50 6.89
N PHE A 456 -5.48 -33.75 6.32
CA PHE A 456 -5.75 -33.66 4.89
C PHE A 456 -6.84 -32.62 4.66
N GLY A 457 -6.61 -31.65 3.75
CA GLY A 457 -7.57 -30.61 3.46
C GLY A 457 -7.75 -30.40 1.96
N VAL A 458 -8.97 -30.15 1.54
CA VAL A 458 -9.34 -29.74 0.19
C VAL A 458 -10.15 -28.45 0.30
N PHE A 459 -9.85 -27.49 -0.55
CA PHE A 459 -10.64 -26.27 -0.63
C PHE A 459 -11.04 -25.96 -2.08
N TYR A 460 -12.17 -25.30 -2.22
CA TYR A 460 -12.65 -24.75 -3.49
C TYR A 460 -13.12 -23.31 -3.28
N LYS A 461 -12.65 -22.40 -4.14
CA LYS A 461 -13.05 -20.99 -4.13
C LYS A 461 -13.60 -20.59 -5.48
N GLN A 462 -14.83 -20.07 -5.46
CA GLN A 462 -15.45 -19.49 -6.65
C GLN A 462 -15.43 -17.97 -6.52
N PHE A 463 -14.80 -17.31 -7.48
CA PHE A 463 -14.75 -15.85 -7.58
C PHE A 463 -15.77 -15.36 -8.59
N ILE A 464 -16.54 -14.36 -8.23
CA ILE A 464 -17.44 -13.61 -9.11
C ILE A 464 -16.90 -12.18 -9.17
N ASN A 465 -16.61 -11.67 -10.37
CA ASN A 465 -15.93 -10.41 -10.64
C ASN A 465 -14.57 -10.30 -9.91
N PRO A 466 -13.59 -11.17 -10.15
CA PRO A 466 -12.29 -11.06 -9.52
C PRO A 466 -11.61 -9.75 -9.92
N ILE A 467 -10.88 -9.15 -8.96
CA ILE A 467 -10.07 -7.96 -9.20
C ILE A 467 -8.68 -8.43 -9.61
N GLU A 468 -8.27 -8.09 -10.84
CA GLU A 468 -7.02 -8.54 -11.43
C GLU A 468 -6.30 -7.41 -12.16
N LEU A 469 -4.98 -7.49 -12.23
CA LEU A 469 -4.18 -6.61 -13.08
C LEU A 469 -4.25 -7.10 -14.53
N LYS A 470 -4.58 -6.17 -15.44
CA LYS A 470 -4.58 -6.42 -16.88
C LYS A 470 -3.47 -5.61 -17.52
N TYR A 471 -2.59 -6.28 -18.26
CA TYR A 471 -1.63 -5.60 -19.11
C TYR A 471 -2.31 -5.17 -20.42
N ILE A 472 -2.18 -3.89 -20.74
CA ILE A 472 -2.65 -3.31 -22.00
C ILE A 472 -1.41 -2.75 -22.70
N ASN A 473 -1.06 -3.34 -23.85
CA ASN A 473 -0.03 -2.76 -24.70
C ASN A 473 -0.66 -1.62 -25.48
N THR A 474 -0.32 -0.37 -25.12
CA THR A 474 -0.86 0.84 -25.76
C THR A 474 -0.13 1.19 -27.05
N GLY A 475 0.94 0.49 -27.41
CA GLY A 475 1.76 0.80 -28.59
C GLY A 475 2.50 2.15 -28.52
N SER A 476 2.34 2.86 -27.41
CA SER A 476 3.07 4.10 -27.12
C SER A 476 3.96 3.85 -25.90
N GLY A 477 5.26 3.82 -26.15
CA GLY A 477 6.26 3.69 -25.10
C GLY A 477 6.38 4.94 -24.22
#